data_6461cbe7d4e9604e8c80d84d6c69b9fc
#
_entry.id   6461cbe7d4e9604e8c80d84d6c69b9fc
#
_cell.length_a   1.000
_cell.length_b   1.000
_cell.length_c   1.000
_cell.angle_alpha   90.00
_cell.angle_beta   90.00
_cell.angle_gamma   90.00
#
_symmetry.space_group_name_H-M   'P 1'
#
loop_
_entity.id
_entity.type
_entity.pdbx_description
1 polymer ?
#
loop_
_entity_poly.entity_id
_entity_poly.type
_entity_poly.pdbx_seq_one_letter_code
_entity_poly.pdbx_strand_id
1 'polypeptide(L)'
;MRSTLAALSTTLVLACLGAPAVWAQSATHMMVMPDQMKWADVPSLPPGAKISVLEGPLSEAVPFTARLKFPANYQIPAHWHPVIEHVTVISGTFNIGTGDKLDASKTIALPAGSVAIMQPKTPHFVWTNDETIIQVHGVGPSGVNYVNPADDPRKK
;
A
#
# COMPACT_ATOMS: atom_id res chain seq x y z
N MET A 1 -36.09 -72.40 34.52
CA MET A 1 -35.02 -71.74 33.75
C MET A 1 -35.64 -70.53 33.10
N ARG A 2 -35.34 -69.32 33.62
CA ARG A 2 -35.85 -68.08 33.07
C ARG A 2 -34.64 -67.24 32.59
N SER A 3 -34.54 -67.05 31.26
CA SER A 3 -33.49 -66.27 30.63
C SER A 3 -33.91 -64.79 30.57
N THR A 4 -33.16 -63.95 31.23
CA THR A 4 -33.31 -62.48 31.16
C THR A 4 -32.46 -61.91 30.05
N LEU A 5 -33.07 -61.35 29.02
CA LEU A 5 -32.41 -60.55 28.02
C LEU A 5 -32.17 -59.12 28.53
N ALA A 6 -30.93 -58.74 28.60
CA ALA A 6 -30.55 -57.36 28.89
C ALA A 6 -30.51 -56.56 27.57
N ALA A 7 -31.32 -55.52 27.49
CA ALA A 7 -31.29 -54.59 26.34
C ALA A 7 -30.23 -53.50 26.62
N LEU A 8 -29.23 -53.45 25.74
CA LEU A 8 -28.24 -52.32 25.69
C LEU A 8 -28.84 -51.15 24.93
N SER A 9 -29.13 -50.08 25.62
CA SER A 9 -29.54 -48.81 25.03
C SER A 9 -28.27 -47.99 24.65
N THR A 10 -27.98 -47.90 23.35
CA THR A 10 -26.88 -47.06 22.86
C THR A 10 -27.40 -45.64 22.67
N THR A 11 -26.96 -44.72 23.54
CA THR A 11 -27.31 -43.29 23.45
C THR A 11 -26.35 -42.64 22.44
N LEU A 12 -26.88 -42.24 21.30
CA LEU A 12 -26.14 -41.50 20.29
C LEU A 12 -26.06 -40.01 20.70
N VAL A 13 -24.89 -39.55 21.16
CA VAL A 13 -24.62 -38.15 21.43
C VAL A 13 -24.30 -37.44 20.13
N LEU A 14 -25.24 -36.65 19.63
CA LEU A 14 -25.07 -35.78 18.47
C LEU A 14 -24.27 -34.53 18.90
N ALA A 15 -22.97 -34.52 18.66
CA ALA A 15 -22.13 -33.32 18.85
C ALA A 15 -22.44 -32.29 17.76
N CYS A 16 -23.22 -31.28 18.05
CA CYS A 16 -23.37 -30.09 17.20
C CYS A 16 -22.05 -29.33 17.19
N LEU A 17 -21.25 -29.52 16.13
CA LEU A 17 -20.13 -28.66 15.81
C LEU A 17 -20.69 -27.30 15.38
N GLY A 18 -20.75 -26.36 16.32
CA GLY A 18 -21.06 -24.96 16.01
C GLY A 18 -20.00 -24.41 15.09
N ALA A 19 -20.35 -24.12 13.84
CA ALA A 19 -19.49 -23.36 12.96
C ALA A 19 -19.23 -21.98 13.57
N PRO A 20 -17.99 -21.48 13.58
CA PRO A 20 -17.74 -20.12 14.05
C PRO A 20 -18.55 -19.14 13.19
N ALA A 21 -19.37 -18.31 13.82
CA ALA A 21 -20.06 -17.23 13.16
C ALA A 21 -19.00 -16.27 12.64
N VAL A 22 -18.72 -16.30 11.33
CA VAL A 22 -17.94 -15.27 10.65
C VAL A 22 -18.80 -14.01 10.72
N TRP A 23 -18.45 -13.10 11.61
CA TRP A 23 -19.02 -11.77 11.65
C TRP A 23 -18.57 -11.07 10.37
N ALA A 24 -19.43 -11.07 9.35
CA ALA A 24 -19.23 -10.19 8.20
C ALA A 24 -19.26 -8.76 8.74
N GLN A 25 -18.10 -8.13 8.82
CA GLN A 25 -18.04 -6.69 9.05
C GLN A 25 -18.83 -6.05 7.92
N SER A 26 -19.91 -5.36 8.26
CA SER A 26 -20.65 -4.53 7.33
C SER A 26 -19.68 -3.50 6.79
N ALA A 27 -19.28 -3.65 5.51
CA ALA A 27 -18.44 -2.69 4.84
C ALA A 27 -19.24 -1.39 4.71
N THR A 28 -18.98 -0.43 5.58
CA THR A 28 -19.51 0.93 5.47
C THR A 28 -18.67 1.68 4.44
N HIS A 29 -19.33 2.52 3.62
CA HIS A 29 -18.61 3.42 2.73
C HIS A 29 -17.68 4.33 3.54
N MET A 30 -16.43 4.44 3.11
CA MET A 30 -15.45 5.34 3.70
C MET A 30 -15.36 6.61 2.86
N MET A 31 -15.44 7.76 3.51
CA MET A 31 -15.28 9.08 2.92
C MET A 31 -14.26 9.84 3.75
N VAL A 32 -13.21 10.33 3.09
CA VAL A 32 -12.12 11.05 3.77
C VAL A 32 -11.99 12.44 3.15
N MET A 33 -12.23 13.47 3.95
CA MET A 33 -12.05 14.86 3.53
C MET A 33 -10.58 15.27 3.64
N PRO A 34 -10.10 16.27 2.86
CA PRO A 34 -8.71 16.69 2.87
C PRO A 34 -8.17 17.10 4.25
N ASP A 35 -9.00 17.71 5.08
CA ASP A 35 -8.68 18.15 6.44
C ASP A 35 -8.65 17.02 7.47
N GLN A 36 -9.19 15.85 7.13
CA GLN A 36 -9.21 14.66 7.99
C GLN A 36 -7.98 13.77 7.81
N MET A 37 -7.15 14.05 6.80
CA MET A 37 -5.96 13.24 6.53
C MET A 37 -4.93 13.34 7.64
N LYS A 38 -4.49 12.18 8.12
CA LYS A 38 -3.43 12.08 9.15
C LYS A 38 -2.11 11.76 8.47
N TRP A 39 -1.18 12.71 8.51
CA TRP A 39 0.11 12.58 7.88
C TRP A 39 1.15 12.03 8.87
N ALA A 40 1.91 11.03 8.42
CA ALA A 40 3.04 10.42 9.14
C ALA A 40 4.30 10.47 8.27
N ASP A 41 5.46 10.29 8.88
CA ASP A 41 6.72 10.13 8.14
C ASP A 41 6.74 8.83 7.33
N VAL A 42 7.52 8.81 6.25
CA VAL A 42 7.71 7.62 5.40
C VAL A 42 9.14 7.10 5.60
N PRO A 43 9.39 6.11 6.47
CA PRO A 43 10.75 5.63 6.74
C PRO A 43 11.47 5.05 5.52
N SER A 44 10.72 4.59 4.51
CA SER A 44 11.25 4.03 3.27
C SER A 44 11.62 5.07 2.22
N LEU A 45 11.35 6.34 2.44
CA LEU A 45 11.70 7.44 1.53
C LEU A 45 12.67 8.41 2.22
N PRO A 46 13.43 9.21 1.46
CA PRO A 46 14.27 10.26 2.02
C PRO A 46 13.48 11.15 3.00
N PRO A 47 14.12 11.72 4.04
CA PRO A 47 13.43 12.56 5.02
C PRO A 47 12.65 13.70 4.39
N GLY A 48 11.47 14.00 4.95
CA GLY A 48 10.60 15.09 4.51
C GLY A 48 9.31 14.63 3.82
N ALA A 49 9.28 13.45 3.21
CA ALA A 49 8.04 12.88 2.68
C ALA A 49 7.06 12.52 3.81
N LYS A 50 5.78 12.72 3.54
CA LYS A 50 4.69 12.32 4.44
C LYS A 50 3.72 11.39 3.70
N ILE A 51 3.11 10.48 4.45
CA ILE A 51 2.07 9.58 3.96
C ILE A 51 0.80 9.69 4.80
N SER A 52 -0.33 9.61 4.12
CA SER A 52 -1.63 9.37 4.75
C SER A 52 -2.24 8.12 4.11
N VAL A 53 -2.34 7.03 4.86
CA VAL A 53 -2.97 5.79 4.40
C VAL A 53 -4.47 5.95 4.52
N LEU A 54 -5.17 5.81 3.40
CA LEU A 54 -6.63 5.95 3.31
C LEU A 54 -7.31 4.58 3.34
N GLU A 55 -6.66 3.57 2.76
CA GLU A 55 -7.15 2.20 2.67
C GLU A 55 -5.95 1.25 2.73
N GLY A 56 -6.14 0.07 3.19
CA GLY A 56 -5.09 -0.96 3.25
C GLY A 56 -4.81 -1.38 4.66
N PRO A 57 -3.85 -2.26 4.87
CA PRO A 57 -2.41 -1.96 4.93
C PRO A 57 -1.66 -2.21 3.62
N LEU A 58 -0.59 -1.42 3.39
CA LEU A 58 0.27 -1.58 2.20
C LEU A 58 1.12 -2.87 2.23
N SER A 59 1.29 -3.46 3.41
CA SER A 59 2.13 -4.65 3.64
C SER A 59 1.43 -5.98 3.36
N GLU A 60 0.15 -5.98 3.07
CA GLU A 60 -0.66 -7.18 2.85
C GLU A 60 -1.17 -7.27 1.41
N ALA A 61 -1.60 -8.47 0.98
CA ALA A 61 -2.13 -8.71 -0.36
C ALA A 61 -3.60 -8.29 -0.47
N VAL A 62 -3.87 -7.02 -0.16
CA VAL A 62 -5.20 -6.38 -0.21
C VAL A 62 -5.10 -5.07 -0.99
N PRO A 63 -6.22 -4.50 -1.47
CA PRO A 63 -6.23 -3.15 -2.02
C PRO A 63 -5.68 -2.14 -1.03
N PHE A 64 -4.89 -1.19 -1.53
CA PHE A 64 -4.45 -0.05 -0.75
C PHE A 64 -4.64 1.26 -1.52
N THR A 65 -4.88 2.32 -0.79
CA THR A 65 -4.89 3.69 -1.28
C THR A 65 -4.20 4.58 -0.25
N ALA A 66 -3.21 5.35 -0.69
CA ALA A 66 -2.51 6.29 0.17
C ALA A 66 -2.21 7.59 -0.58
N ARG A 67 -2.06 8.69 0.14
CA ARG A 67 -1.50 9.93 -0.39
C ARG A 67 -0.10 10.14 0.15
N LEU A 68 0.77 10.58 -0.75
CA LEU A 68 2.13 11.01 -0.44
C LEU A 68 2.22 12.52 -0.65
N LYS A 69 2.89 13.19 0.27
CA LYS A 69 3.21 14.61 0.16
C LYS A 69 4.71 14.78 0.22
N PHE A 70 5.26 15.44 -0.78
CA PHE A 70 6.67 15.75 -0.93
C PHE A 70 6.89 17.24 -0.74
N PRO A 71 7.90 17.66 0.02
CA PRO A 71 8.25 19.08 0.10
C PRO A 71 8.84 19.59 -1.23
N ALA A 72 9.06 20.89 -1.33
CA ALA A 72 9.79 21.47 -2.45
C ALA A 72 11.22 20.93 -2.53
N ASN A 73 11.77 20.82 -3.74
CA ASN A 73 13.12 20.34 -4.04
C ASN A 73 13.40 18.92 -3.50
N TYR A 74 12.37 18.07 -3.47
CA TYR A 74 12.49 16.71 -2.99
C TYR A 74 12.97 15.77 -4.10
N GLN A 75 13.73 14.74 -3.74
CA GLN A 75 14.23 13.73 -4.66
C GLN A 75 14.06 12.33 -4.07
N ILE A 76 13.65 11.39 -4.91
CA ILE A 76 13.66 9.96 -4.60
C ILE A 76 14.63 9.30 -5.60
N PRO A 77 15.77 8.77 -5.13
CA PRO A 77 16.70 8.03 -5.96
C PRO A 77 16.05 6.83 -6.65
N ALA A 78 16.74 6.28 -7.65
CA ALA A 78 16.25 5.16 -8.42
C ALA A 78 15.83 3.97 -7.53
N HIS A 79 14.58 3.56 -7.68
CA HIS A 79 13.93 2.52 -6.91
C HIS A 79 12.88 1.81 -7.76
N TRP A 80 12.32 0.72 -7.26
CA TRP A 80 11.25 -0.03 -7.88
C TRP A 80 10.29 -0.60 -6.83
N HIS A 81 9.09 -0.98 -7.28
CA HIS A 81 8.05 -1.58 -6.46
C HIS A 81 7.80 -3.04 -6.85
N PRO A 82 7.46 -3.94 -5.89
CA PRO A 82 7.20 -5.35 -6.19
C PRO A 82 5.87 -5.58 -6.93
N VAL A 83 4.94 -4.62 -6.87
CA VAL A 83 3.60 -4.68 -7.45
C VAL A 83 3.36 -3.51 -8.40
N ILE A 84 2.30 -3.56 -9.19
CA ILE A 84 1.86 -2.40 -9.98
C ILE A 84 1.45 -1.29 -9.01
N GLU A 85 1.94 -0.08 -9.28
CA GLU A 85 1.53 1.12 -8.55
C GLU A 85 0.90 2.11 -9.52
N HIS A 86 -0.31 2.56 -9.20
CA HIS A 86 -0.98 3.64 -9.91
C HIS A 86 -0.75 4.93 -9.16
N VAL A 87 -0.21 5.91 -9.86
CA VAL A 87 0.08 7.26 -9.33
C VAL A 87 -0.85 8.25 -9.98
N THR A 88 -1.56 9.05 -9.18
CA THR A 88 -2.34 10.20 -9.65
C THR A 88 -1.79 11.46 -8.99
N VAL A 89 -1.43 12.46 -9.77
CA VAL A 89 -0.97 13.75 -9.25
C VAL A 89 -2.18 14.58 -8.81
N ILE A 90 -2.25 14.92 -7.52
CA ILE A 90 -3.33 15.70 -6.92
C ILE A 90 -3.02 17.19 -6.97
N SER A 91 -1.76 17.57 -6.64
CA SER A 91 -1.29 18.97 -6.71
C SER A 91 0.21 19.04 -6.98
N GLY A 92 0.70 20.16 -7.47
CA GLY A 92 2.10 20.35 -7.84
C GLY A 92 2.48 19.66 -9.16
N THR A 93 3.77 19.39 -9.32
CA THR A 93 4.32 18.70 -10.50
C THR A 93 5.23 17.55 -10.05
N PHE A 94 4.90 16.36 -10.51
CA PHE A 94 5.63 15.13 -10.23
C PHE A 94 6.51 14.80 -11.43
N ASN A 95 7.82 15.04 -11.31
CA ASN A 95 8.77 14.73 -12.37
C ASN A 95 9.28 13.31 -12.19
N ILE A 96 9.04 12.44 -13.17
CA ILE A 96 9.39 11.03 -13.09
C ILE A 96 10.21 10.61 -14.33
N GLY A 97 11.26 9.83 -14.09
CA GLY A 97 12.09 9.21 -15.14
C GLY A 97 12.31 7.73 -14.87
N THR A 98 12.56 6.97 -15.92
CA THR A 98 12.87 5.54 -15.84
C THR A 98 14.38 5.32 -15.96
N GLY A 99 14.94 4.41 -15.16
CA GLY A 99 16.36 4.04 -15.16
C GLY A 99 16.94 3.84 -13.76
N ASP A 100 18.20 3.43 -13.71
CA ASP A 100 18.89 2.99 -12.51
C ASP A 100 19.58 4.15 -11.74
N LYS A 101 19.52 5.36 -12.27
CA LYS A 101 20.13 6.54 -11.69
C LYS A 101 19.28 7.78 -11.97
N LEU A 102 19.10 8.62 -10.95
CA LEU A 102 18.39 9.89 -11.08
C LEU A 102 19.11 10.80 -12.09
N ASP A 103 18.36 11.21 -13.11
CA ASP A 103 18.78 12.15 -14.14
C ASP A 103 17.59 13.08 -14.46
N ALA A 104 17.62 14.28 -13.92
CA ALA A 104 16.52 15.23 -14.08
C ALA A 104 16.24 15.60 -15.54
N SER A 105 17.24 15.48 -16.43
CA SER A 105 17.08 15.75 -17.86
C SER A 105 16.27 14.67 -18.59
N LYS A 106 16.08 13.51 -17.96
CA LYS A 106 15.35 12.34 -18.52
C LYS A 106 14.00 12.10 -17.82
N THR A 107 13.39 13.17 -17.35
CA THR A 107 12.09 13.07 -16.67
C THR A 107 10.96 13.65 -17.51
N ILE A 108 9.78 13.14 -17.29
CA ILE A 108 8.53 13.72 -17.78
C ILE A 108 7.87 14.44 -16.60
N ALA A 109 7.51 15.71 -16.80
CA ALA A 109 6.79 16.50 -15.82
C ALA A 109 5.28 16.16 -15.89
N LEU A 110 4.74 15.64 -14.82
CA LEU A 110 3.34 15.30 -14.66
C LEU A 110 2.65 16.35 -13.78
N PRO A 111 1.88 17.28 -14.35
CA PRO A 111 1.09 18.24 -13.59
C PRO A 111 -0.11 17.57 -12.89
N ALA A 112 -0.81 18.33 -12.02
CA ALA A 112 -2.03 17.89 -11.37
C ALA A 112 -3.07 17.35 -12.39
N GLY A 113 -3.71 16.22 -12.05
CA GLY A 113 -4.61 15.46 -12.93
C GLY A 113 -3.93 14.38 -13.77
N SER A 114 -2.59 14.38 -13.86
CA SER A 114 -1.85 13.33 -14.58
C SER A 114 -1.90 11.99 -13.85
N VAL A 115 -1.78 10.91 -14.63
CA VAL A 115 -1.69 9.52 -14.12
C VAL A 115 -0.45 8.85 -14.68
N ALA A 116 0.27 8.12 -13.84
CA ALA A 116 1.32 7.18 -14.24
C ALA A 116 1.00 5.78 -13.69
N ILE A 117 1.33 4.74 -14.46
CA ILE A 117 1.16 3.35 -14.06
C ILE A 117 2.54 2.71 -14.06
N MET A 118 3.06 2.45 -12.87
CA MET A 118 4.39 1.91 -12.65
C MET A 118 4.32 0.38 -12.68
N GLN A 119 5.03 -0.21 -13.64
CA GLN A 119 5.11 -1.67 -13.74
C GLN A 119 6.02 -2.25 -12.64
N PRO A 120 5.72 -3.47 -12.15
CA PRO A 120 6.55 -4.11 -11.13
C PRO A 120 8.01 -4.21 -11.56
N LYS A 121 8.91 -4.00 -10.59
CA LYS A 121 10.37 -4.16 -10.76
C LYS A 121 10.99 -3.26 -11.85
N THR A 122 10.29 -2.23 -12.29
CA THR A 122 10.81 -1.26 -13.25
C THR A 122 11.46 -0.11 -12.48
N PRO A 123 12.80 0.06 -12.57
CA PRO A 123 13.50 1.14 -11.91
C PRO A 123 13.05 2.51 -12.43
N HIS A 124 12.78 3.41 -11.51
CA HIS A 124 12.41 4.79 -11.78
C HIS A 124 12.87 5.71 -10.66
N PHE A 125 12.92 6.99 -10.94
CA PHE A 125 13.34 8.03 -10.00
C PHE A 125 12.42 9.24 -10.13
N VAL A 126 12.37 10.04 -9.07
CA VAL A 126 11.42 11.15 -8.95
C VAL A 126 12.10 12.38 -8.39
N TRP A 127 11.61 13.55 -8.80
CA TRP A 127 11.93 14.81 -8.14
C TRP A 127 10.77 15.81 -8.25
N THR A 128 10.73 16.77 -7.32
CA THR A 128 9.73 17.85 -7.28
C THR A 128 10.41 19.19 -7.06
N ASN A 129 9.93 20.25 -7.72
CA ASN A 129 10.37 21.63 -7.46
C ASN A 129 9.59 22.25 -6.32
N ASP A 130 8.27 22.01 -6.30
CA ASP A 130 7.32 22.58 -5.36
C ASP A 130 6.71 21.47 -4.50
N GLU A 131 5.99 21.85 -3.43
CA GLU A 131 5.22 20.87 -2.67
C GLU A 131 4.27 20.11 -3.63
N THR A 132 4.40 18.81 -3.65
CA THR A 132 3.63 17.95 -4.55
C THR A 132 2.89 16.87 -3.76
N ILE A 133 1.61 16.69 -4.07
CA ILE A 133 0.79 15.63 -3.49
C ILE A 133 0.38 14.68 -4.60
N ILE A 134 0.65 13.40 -4.38
CA ILE A 134 0.18 12.31 -5.24
C ILE A 134 -0.72 11.37 -4.45
N GLN A 135 -1.58 10.65 -5.14
CA GLN A 135 -2.26 9.48 -4.62
C GLN A 135 -1.69 8.24 -5.29
N VAL A 136 -1.35 7.25 -4.48
CA VAL A 136 -0.93 5.92 -4.94
C VAL A 136 -1.98 4.90 -4.57
N HIS A 137 -2.22 3.93 -5.44
CA HIS A 137 -3.09 2.80 -5.15
C HIS A 137 -2.65 1.56 -5.91
N GLY A 138 -3.06 0.41 -5.42
CA GLY A 138 -2.73 -0.89 -6.00
C GLY A 138 -3.25 -2.03 -5.12
N VAL A 139 -2.70 -3.22 -5.37
CA VAL A 139 -2.89 -4.39 -4.50
C VAL A 139 -1.53 -4.77 -3.95
N GLY A 140 -1.41 -4.78 -2.61
CA GLY A 140 -0.15 -5.09 -1.94
C GLY A 140 0.26 -6.58 -2.03
N PRO A 141 1.39 -6.93 -1.41
CA PRO A 141 2.23 -6.09 -0.57
C PRO A 141 3.07 -5.09 -1.39
N SER A 142 2.94 -3.81 -1.09
CA SER A 142 3.74 -2.75 -1.71
C SER A 142 5.01 -2.47 -0.89
N GLY A 143 6.01 -1.88 -1.54
CA GLY A 143 7.25 -1.50 -0.88
C GLY A 143 8.20 -0.78 -1.83
N VAL A 144 9.22 -0.13 -1.25
CA VAL A 144 10.26 0.59 -1.98
C VAL A 144 11.56 -0.19 -1.90
N ASN A 145 12.13 -0.53 -3.08
CA ASN A 145 13.41 -1.22 -3.21
C ASN A 145 14.37 -0.32 -4.01
N TYR A 146 15.41 0.17 -3.36
CA TYR A 146 16.39 1.03 -4.00
C TYR A 146 17.32 0.24 -4.91
N VAL A 147 17.63 0.77 -6.09
CA VAL A 147 18.60 0.20 -7.04
C VAL A 147 19.99 0.21 -6.41
N ASN A 148 20.40 1.34 -5.86
CA ASN A 148 21.61 1.44 -5.05
C ASN A 148 21.25 1.29 -3.56
N PRO A 149 21.71 0.23 -2.86
CA PRO A 149 21.40 0.03 -1.44
C PRO A 149 21.86 1.16 -0.51
N ALA A 150 22.85 1.98 -0.91
CA ALA A 150 23.32 3.13 -0.15
C ALA A 150 22.31 4.30 -0.12
N ASP A 151 21.35 4.32 -1.04
CA ASP A 151 20.29 5.33 -1.11
C ASP A 151 19.13 5.03 -0.17
N ASP A 152 19.06 3.80 0.37
CA ASP A 152 18.00 3.36 1.28
C ASP A 152 18.12 4.07 2.64
N PRO A 153 17.19 4.99 2.99
CA PRO A 153 17.25 5.73 4.24
C PRO A 153 17.11 4.84 5.48
N ARG A 154 16.55 3.64 5.35
CA ARG A 154 16.38 2.68 6.44
C ARG A 154 17.72 2.04 6.89
N LYS A 155 18.78 2.25 6.12
CA LYS A 155 20.14 1.71 6.40
C LYS A 155 21.13 2.74 6.92
N LYS A 156 20.65 3.96 7.17
CA LYS A 156 21.48 5.09 7.68
C LYS A 156 21.27 5.32 9.16
#